data_39e007283882a4a1ff6a56cc5b304c28
#
_entry.id   39e007283882a4a1ff6a56cc5b304c28
#
_cell.length_a   1.000
_cell.length_b   1.000
_cell.length_c   1.000
_cell.angle_alpha   90.00
_cell.angle_beta   90.00
_cell.angle_gamma   90.00
#
_symmetry.space_group_name_H-M   'P 1'
#
loop_
_entity.id
_entity.type
_entity.pdbx_description
1 polymer ?
#
loop_
_entity_poly.entity_id
_entity_poly.type
_entity_poly.pdbx_seq_one_letter_code
_entity_poly.pdbx_strand_id
1 'polypeptide(L)'
;IFIYSFWTFSTGIPIQTGASLLLVAVSLFTYNIVATSLKTKEAALEAGFIVTACVWFWLTAFIGTLMAFNFTYLFLPKEHLYYLKIHAHIGIVGWFLLLIIGVSSRLIPMFLLSSSVSNQRLKFSYYIINITLLVFFLDAFLFNGVSRGLIYSVLILIGVGVYISFLVMVYRKRAKRILDLGMKQSMIAFTIIGIPIVFGLFINSSMISN
;
A
#
# COMPACT_ATOMS: atom_id res chain seq x y z
N ILE A 1 -23.55 -5.87 -6.45
CA ILE A 1 -23.23 -6.54 -7.73
C ILE A 1 -21.89 -7.27 -7.61
N PHE A 2 -20.77 -6.58 -7.28
CA PHE A 2 -19.43 -7.16 -7.25
C PHE A 2 -19.31 -8.36 -6.29
N ILE A 3 -19.73 -8.20 -5.02
CA ILE A 3 -19.73 -9.29 -4.01
C ILE A 3 -20.62 -10.44 -4.45
N TYR A 4 -21.78 -10.16 -5.01
CA TYR A 4 -22.71 -11.18 -5.54
C TYR A 4 -22.07 -11.99 -6.67
N SER A 5 -21.34 -11.34 -7.59
CA SER A 5 -20.64 -12.01 -8.69
C SER A 5 -19.58 -12.98 -8.20
N PHE A 6 -18.82 -12.62 -7.15
CA PHE A 6 -17.85 -13.52 -6.52
C PHE A 6 -18.54 -14.69 -5.80
N TRP A 7 -19.62 -14.42 -5.09
CA TRP A 7 -20.36 -15.46 -4.35
C TRP A 7 -20.99 -16.50 -5.29
N THR A 8 -21.51 -16.06 -6.43
CA THR A 8 -22.16 -16.94 -7.43
C THR A 8 -21.20 -17.47 -8.50
N PHE A 9 -19.90 -17.12 -8.41
CA PHE A 9 -18.89 -17.42 -9.46
C PHE A 9 -19.36 -16.99 -10.86
N SER A 10 -20.21 -15.96 -10.97
CA SER A 10 -20.69 -15.46 -12.24
C SER A 10 -19.65 -14.56 -12.90
N THR A 11 -18.89 -15.12 -13.82
CA THR A 11 -17.99 -14.39 -14.72
C THR A 11 -18.79 -13.76 -15.86
N GLY A 12 -18.44 -12.56 -16.29
CA GLY A 12 -19.13 -11.86 -17.39
C GLY A 12 -19.68 -10.49 -16.97
N ILE A 13 -20.86 -10.11 -17.51
CA ILE A 13 -21.42 -8.77 -17.32
C ILE A 13 -21.50 -8.31 -15.85
N PRO A 14 -21.97 -9.12 -14.89
CA PRO A 14 -22.08 -8.65 -13.50
C PRO A 14 -20.75 -8.25 -12.85
N ILE A 15 -19.69 -9.04 -13.05
CA ILE A 15 -18.37 -8.71 -12.47
C ILE A 15 -17.73 -7.53 -13.21
N GLN A 16 -17.91 -7.43 -14.52
CA GLN A 16 -17.39 -6.34 -15.35
C GLN A 16 -18.04 -5.00 -14.99
N THR A 17 -19.38 -4.97 -14.84
CA THR A 17 -20.09 -3.76 -14.43
C THR A 17 -19.71 -3.35 -13.01
N GLY A 18 -19.61 -4.31 -12.08
CA GLY A 18 -19.18 -4.04 -10.71
C GLY A 18 -17.75 -3.47 -10.64
N ALA A 19 -16.81 -4.04 -11.39
CA ALA A 19 -15.42 -3.58 -11.47
C ALA A 19 -15.32 -2.18 -12.11
N SER A 20 -16.10 -1.92 -13.18
CA SER A 20 -16.13 -0.61 -13.86
C SER A 20 -16.70 0.48 -12.95
N LEU A 21 -17.80 0.21 -12.24
CA LEU A 21 -18.36 1.15 -11.26
C LEU A 21 -17.38 1.44 -10.11
N LEU A 22 -16.69 0.42 -9.61
CA LEU A 22 -15.65 0.58 -8.60
C LEU A 22 -14.51 1.45 -9.13
N LEU A 23 -14.03 1.22 -10.35
CA LEU A 23 -12.98 2.03 -10.96
C LEU A 23 -13.39 3.49 -11.10
N VAL A 24 -14.62 3.78 -11.52
CA VAL A 24 -15.16 5.14 -11.58
C VAL A 24 -15.17 5.78 -10.19
N ALA A 25 -15.69 5.08 -9.19
CA ALA A 25 -15.73 5.59 -7.81
C ALA A 25 -14.33 5.90 -7.27
N VAL A 26 -13.36 4.99 -7.48
CA VAL A 26 -11.97 5.19 -7.06
C VAL A 26 -11.32 6.32 -7.85
N SER A 27 -11.64 6.50 -9.12
CA SER A 27 -11.14 7.62 -9.93
C SER A 27 -11.61 8.98 -9.39
N LEU A 28 -12.90 9.10 -9.07
CA LEU A 28 -13.47 10.31 -8.48
C LEU A 28 -12.87 10.58 -7.08
N PHE A 29 -12.70 9.54 -6.28
CA PHE A 29 -12.06 9.65 -4.97
C PHE A 29 -10.62 10.14 -5.09
N THR A 30 -9.80 9.50 -5.93
CA THR A 30 -8.39 9.86 -6.16
C THR A 30 -8.28 11.28 -6.69
N TYR A 31 -9.10 11.65 -7.67
CA TYR A 31 -9.16 13.01 -8.19
C TYR A 31 -9.43 14.05 -7.08
N ASN A 32 -10.42 13.77 -6.22
CA ASN A 32 -10.76 14.68 -5.12
C ASN A 32 -9.60 14.87 -4.14
N ILE A 33 -8.92 13.76 -3.74
CA ILE A 33 -7.76 13.83 -2.83
C ILE A 33 -6.61 14.61 -3.48
N VAL A 34 -6.27 14.33 -4.73
CA VAL A 34 -5.20 15.02 -5.45
C VAL A 34 -5.52 16.52 -5.62
N ALA A 35 -6.72 16.84 -6.09
CA ALA A 35 -7.17 18.22 -6.27
C ALA A 35 -7.18 19.03 -4.96
N THR A 36 -7.55 18.39 -3.85
CA THR A 36 -7.51 19.01 -2.52
C THR A 36 -6.07 19.24 -2.06
N SER A 37 -5.20 18.26 -2.26
CA SER A 37 -3.78 18.35 -1.90
C SER A 37 -3.07 19.49 -2.66
N LEU A 38 -3.37 19.66 -3.95
CA LEU A 38 -2.78 20.73 -4.78
C LEU A 38 -3.20 22.14 -4.35
N LYS A 39 -4.33 22.29 -3.66
CA LYS A 39 -4.79 23.58 -3.12
C LYS A 39 -4.12 23.95 -1.81
N THR A 40 -3.48 23.01 -1.15
CA THR A 40 -2.82 23.24 0.15
C THR A 40 -1.46 23.91 -0.08
N LYS A 41 -1.25 25.09 0.51
CA LYS A 41 -0.01 25.88 0.35
C LYS A 41 1.23 25.23 0.97
N GLU A 42 1.05 24.36 1.95
CA GLU A 42 2.14 23.63 2.61
C GLU A 42 2.07 22.16 2.21
N ALA A 43 3.05 21.72 1.42
CA ALA A 43 3.20 20.30 1.06
C ALA A 43 3.72 19.52 2.28
N ALA A 44 2.82 19.11 3.15
CA ALA A 44 3.16 18.20 4.24
C ALA A 44 3.54 16.83 3.68
N LEU A 45 4.61 16.25 4.19
CA LEU A 45 5.10 14.94 3.73
C LEU A 45 4.04 13.84 3.90
N GLU A 46 3.25 13.93 4.97
CA GLU A 46 2.13 13.04 5.28
C GLU A 46 1.06 13.08 4.18
N ALA A 47 0.78 14.26 3.63
CA ALA A 47 -0.13 14.41 2.50
C ALA A 47 0.44 13.73 1.25
N GLY A 48 1.76 13.76 1.05
CA GLY A 48 2.44 13.03 -0.02
C GLY A 48 2.20 11.52 0.05
N PHE A 49 2.29 10.92 1.24
CA PHE A 49 1.95 9.50 1.45
C PHE A 49 0.50 9.19 1.07
N ILE A 50 -0.45 10.03 1.50
CA ILE A 50 -1.88 9.82 1.22
C ILE A 50 -2.17 9.94 -0.27
N VAL A 51 -1.61 10.94 -0.93
CA VAL A 51 -1.78 11.16 -2.39
C VAL A 51 -1.22 9.97 -3.17
N THR A 52 0.02 9.54 -2.88
CA THR A 52 0.61 8.40 -3.58
C THR A 52 -0.10 7.09 -3.27
N ALA A 53 -0.60 6.89 -2.03
CA ALA A 53 -1.45 5.76 -1.70
C ALA A 53 -2.73 5.74 -2.55
N CYS A 54 -3.40 6.90 -2.75
CA CYS A 54 -4.58 6.99 -3.61
C CYS A 54 -4.27 6.68 -5.08
N VAL A 55 -3.10 7.10 -5.58
CA VAL A 55 -2.65 6.75 -6.94
C VAL A 55 -2.43 5.24 -7.08
N TRP A 56 -1.78 4.60 -6.10
CA TRP A 56 -1.61 3.15 -6.08
C TRP A 56 -2.95 2.42 -5.96
N PHE A 57 -3.90 2.96 -5.19
CA PHE A 57 -5.26 2.42 -5.11
C PHE A 57 -5.98 2.46 -6.44
N TRP A 58 -5.87 3.58 -7.15
CA TRP A 58 -6.42 3.69 -8.49
C TRP A 58 -5.81 2.67 -9.45
N LEU A 59 -4.48 2.50 -9.42
CA LEU A 59 -3.80 1.50 -10.24
C LEU A 59 -4.23 0.07 -9.87
N THR A 60 -4.41 -0.21 -8.58
CA THR A 60 -4.95 -1.49 -8.11
C THR A 60 -6.35 -1.74 -8.67
N ALA A 61 -7.26 -0.77 -8.57
CA ALA A 61 -8.61 -0.87 -9.11
C ALA A 61 -8.60 -1.06 -10.63
N PHE A 62 -7.71 -0.37 -11.34
CA PHE A 62 -7.53 -0.49 -12.78
C PHE A 62 -7.12 -1.92 -13.18
N ILE A 63 -6.08 -2.48 -12.54
CA ILE A 63 -5.64 -3.86 -12.80
C ILE A 63 -6.75 -4.86 -12.46
N GLY A 64 -7.46 -4.66 -11.34
CA GLY A 64 -8.60 -5.50 -10.96
C GLY A 64 -9.72 -5.48 -12.00
N THR A 65 -9.98 -4.31 -12.60
CA THR A 65 -10.94 -4.17 -13.70
C THR A 65 -10.47 -4.91 -14.95
N LEU A 66 -9.20 -4.77 -15.36
CA LEU A 66 -8.65 -5.54 -16.47
C LEU A 66 -8.79 -7.04 -16.25
N MET A 67 -8.51 -7.52 -15.04
CA MET A 67 -8.67 -8.93 -14.67
C MET A 67 -10.13 -9.38 -14.75
N ALA A 68 -11.10 -8.54 -14.34
CA ALA A 68 -12.52 -8.84 -14.43
C ALA A 68 -12.99 -9.00 -15.90
N PHE A 69 -12.48 -8.18 -16.80
CA PHE A 69 -12.73 -8.32 -18.24
C PHE A 69 -12.01 -9.53 -18.85
N ASN A 70 -10.81 -9.83 -18.35
CA ASN A 70 -10.03 -10.96 -18.85
C ASN A 70 -10.67 -12.32 -18.57
N PHE A 71 -11.58 -12.45 -17.60
CA PHE A 71 -12.36 -13.69 -17.43
C PHE A 71 -13.20 -14.05 -18.66
N THR A 72 -13.60 -13.07 -19.44
CA THR A 72 -14.45 -13.29 -20.63
C THR A 72 -13.67 -13.20 -21.92
N TYR A 73 -12.74 -12.24 -22.04
CA TYR A 73 -12.12 -11.91 -23.33
C TYR A 73 -10.70 -12.44 -23.51
N LEU A 74 -10.06 -12.97 -22.46
CA LEU A 74 -8.75 -13.64 -22.48
C LEU A 74 -7.66 -12.87 -23.23
N PHE A 75 -7.58 -11.55 -23.05
CA PHE A 75 -6.64 -10.68 -23.75
C PHE A 75 -5.30 -10.50 -23.03
N LEU A 76 -5.21 -10.86 -21.74
CA LEU A 76 -3.97 -10.76 -20.98
C LEU A 76 -3.05 -11.94 -21.34
N PRO A 77 -1.76 -11.69 -21.65
CA PRO A 77 -0.86 -12.70 -22.18
C PRO A 77 -0.38 -13.73 -21.15
N LYS A 78 -0.54 -13.45 -19.84
CA LYS A 78 -0.13 -14.36 -18.77
C LYS A 78 -1.33 -14.89 -18.00
N GLU A 79 -1.06 -15.91 -17.16
CA GLU A 79 -2.07 -16.51 -16.31
C GLU A 79 -2.70 -15.50 -15.34
N HIS A 80 -3.96 -15.71 -15.01
CA HIS A 80 -4.73 -14.83 -14.13
C HIS A 80 -4.07 -14.66 -12.75
N LEU A 81 -3.48 -15.73 -12.20
CA LEU A 81 -2.75 -15.69 -10.91
C LEU A 81 -1.53 -14.77 -10.95
N TYR A 82 -0.89 -14.59 -12.10
CA TYR A 82 0.23 -13.66 -12.24
C TYR A 82 -0.23 -12.22 -11.98
N TYR A 83 -1.31 -11.78 -12.61
CA TYR A 83 -1.86 -10.44 -12.41
C TYR A 83 -2.48 -10.25 -11.03
N LEU A 84 -3.07 -11.31 -10.46
CA LEU A 84 -3.58 -11.30 -9.09
C LEU A 84 -2.46 -11.01 -8.07
N LYS A 85 -1.27 -11.58 -8.25
CA LYS A 85 -0.11 -11.28 -7.41
C LYS A 85 0.27 -9.79 -7.48
N ILE A 86 0.35 -9.22 -8.68
CA ILE A 86 0.66 -7.80 -8.87
C ILE A 86 -0.42 -6.93 -8.21
N HIS A 87 -1.68 -7.20 -8.51
CA HIS A 87 -2.84 -6.50 -7.92
C HIS A 87 -2.80 -6.50 -6.39
N ALA A 88 -2.57 -7.66 -5.79
CA ALA A 88 -2.51 -7.81 -4.34
C ALA A 88 -1.33 -7.04 -3.72
N HIS A 89 -0.13 -7.12 -4.29
CA HIS A 89 1.05 -6.43 -3.76
C HIS A 89 0.90 -4.91 -3.86
N ILE A 90 0.41 -4.39 -4.98
CA ILE A 90 0.16 -2.96 -5.16
C ILE A 90 -0.95 -2.49 -4.20
N GLY A 91 -2.02 -3.27 -4.03
CA GLY A 91 -3.10 -2.93 -3.11
C GLY A 91 -2.66 -2.93 -1.65
N ILE A 92 -1.94 -3.97 -1.20
CA ILE A 92 -1.53 -4.08 0.20
C ILE A 92 -0.41 -3.08 0.53
N VAL A 93 0.62 -3.00 -0.29
CA VAL A 93 1.79 -2.15 0.00
C VAL A 93 1.58 -0.72 -0.51
N GLY A 94 1.08 -0.56 -1.74
CA GLY A 94 0.90 0.75 -2.34
C GLY A 94 -0.27 1.54 -1.77
N TRP A 95 -1.41 0.88 -1.53
CA TRP A 95 -2.57 1.54 -0.94
C TRP A 95 -2.55 1.46 0.58
N PHE A 96 -2.66 0.26 1.15
CA PHE A 96 -2.92 0.08 2.58
C PHE A 96 -1.73 0.54 3.44
N LEU A 97 -0.53 0.06 3.17
CA LEU A 97 0.65 0.37 3.97
C LEU A 97 1.02 1.86 3.89
N LEU A 98 1.05 2.46 2.69
CA LEU A 98 1.37 3.89 2.55
C LEU A 98 0.32 4.78 3.20
N LEU A 99 -0.97 4.42 3.12
CA LEU A 99 -2.04 5.15 3.80
C LEU A 99 -1.88 5.09 5.32
N ILE A 100 -1.59 3.91 5.87
CA ILE A 100 -1.34 3.73 7.31
C ILE A 100 -0.14 4.57 7.75
N ILE A 101 0.97 4.54 7.01
CA ILE A 101 2.16 5.34 7.32
C ILE A 101 1.82 6.83 7.26
N GLY A 102 1.14 7.29 6.20
CA GLY A 102 0.78 8.70 6.03
C GLY A 102 -0.09 9.23 7.15
N VAL A 103 -1.17 8.54 7.47
CA VAL A 103 -2.11 8.96 8.51
C VAL A 103 -1.46 8.89 9.90
N SER A 104 -0.78 7.79 10.22
CA SER A 104 -0.18 7.58 11.54
C SER A 104 1.03 8.48 11.80
N SER A 105 1.78 8.87 10.76
CA SER A 105 2.90 9.81 10.90
C SER A 105 2.48 11.19 11.40
N ARG A 106 1.22 11.58 11.20
CA ARG A 106 0.62 12.80 11.74
C ARG A 106 -0.11 12.56 13.06
N LEU A 107 -0.93 11.52 13.15
CA LEU A 107 -1.77 11.27 14.31
C LEU A 107 -0.97 10.88 15.56
N ILE A 108 0.04 10.01 15.41
CA ILE A 108 0.80 9.52 16.57
C ILE A 108 1.57 10.63 17.28
N PRO A 109 2.35 11.51 16.59
CA PRO A 109 2.99 12.64 17.24
C PRO A 109 2.01 13.57 17.95
N MET A 110 0.83 13.81 17.33
CA MET A 110 -0.23 14.66 17.89
C MET A 110 -0.79 14.07 19.20
N PHE A 111 -1.13 12.78 19.22
CA PHE A 111 -1.67 12.13 20.42
C PHE A 111 -0.63 11.94 21.53
N LEU A 112 0.64 11.81 21.19
CA LEU A 112 1.74 11.71 22.13
C LEU A 112 2.24 13.08 22.63
N LEU A 113 1.73 14.19 22.07
CA LEU A 113 2.25 15.54 22.31
C LEU A 113 3.78 15.57 22.16
N SER A 114 4.28 14.93 21.11
CA SER A 114 5.71 14.82 20.88
C SER A 114 6.27 16.15 20.40
N SER A 115 7.42 16.55 20.95
CA SER A 115 8.17 17.70 20.43
C SER A 115 8.60 17.44 18.98
N SER A 116 8.96 18.49 18.24
CA SER A 116 9.35 18.41 16.84
C SER A 116 10.38 17.30 16.57
N VAL A 117 10.02 16.40 15.64
CA VAL A 117 10.85 15.28 15.23
C VAL A 117 11.30 15.52 13.79
N SER A 118 12.57 15.23 13.50
CA SER A 118 13.08 15.36 12.13
C SER A 118 12.35 14.41 11.17
N ASN A 119 11.87 14.94 10.05
CA ASN A 119 11.16 14.19 9.02
C ASN A 119 12.08 13.41 8.06
N GLN A 120 13.40 13.40 8.27
CA GLN A 120 14.34 12.75 7.36
C GLN A 120 14.08 11.24 7.22
N ARG A 121 13.83 10.55 8.34
CA ARG A 121 13.49 9.12 8.33
C ARG A 121 12.19 8.85 7.59
N LEU A 122 11.20 9.71 7.81
CA LEU A 122 9.91 9.61 7.13
C LEU A 122 10.05 9.83 5.62
N LYS A 123 10.86 10.82 5.20
CA LYS A 123 11.21 11.04 3.78
C LYS A 123 11.89 9.82 3.16
N PHE A 124 12.88 9.24 3.85
CA PHE A 124 13.58 8.08 3.37
C PHE A 124 12.63 6.87 3.21
N SER A 125 11.76 6.62 4.21
CA SER A 125 10.72 5.59 4.12
C SER A 125 9.79 5.82 2.93
N TYR A 126 9.36 7.06 2.69
CA TYR A 126 8.51 7.42 1.56
C TYR A 126 9.15 7.06 0.22
N TYR A 127 10.38 7.50 -0.01
CA TYR A 127 11.04 7.27 -1.29
C TYR A 127 11.38 5.80 -1.52
N ILE A 128 11.92 5.09 -0.51
CA ILE A 128 12.29 3.69 -0.69
C ILE A 128 11.06 2.82 -0.99
N ILE A 129 9.94 3.02 -0.31
CA ILE A 129 8.72 2.22 -0.55
C ILE A 129 8.15 2.54 -1.93
N ASN A 130 8.00 3.82 -2.30
CA ASN A 130 7.41 4.20 -3.59
C ASN A 130 8.30 3.79 -4.77
N ILE A 131 9.62 3.98 -4.69
CA ILE A 131 10.55 3.59 -5.75
C ILE A 131 10.55 2.06 -5.89
N THR A 132 10.59 1.33 -4.78
CA THR A 132 10.54 -0.15 -4.82
C THR A 132 9.27 -0.65 -5.48
N LEU A 133 8.11 -0.08 -5.14
CA LEU A 133 6.83 -0.43 -5.76
C LEU A 133 6.79 -0.11 -7.25
N LEU A 134 7.32 1.06 -7.63
CA LEU A 134 7.37 1.45 -9.04
C LEU A 134 8.27 0.50 -9.85
N VAL A 135 9.46 0.18 -9.32
CA VAL A 135 10.38 -0.76 -9.98
C VAL A 135 9.77 -2.17 -10.03
N PHE A 136 9.14 -2.63 -8.95
CA PHE A 136 8.42 -3.91 -8.94
C PHE A 136 7.32 -3.95 -10.01
N PHE A 137 6.52 -2.89 -10.10
CA PHE A 137 5.43 -2.80 -11.09
C PHE A 137 5.97 -2.86 -12.52
N LEU A 138 6.99 -2.04 -12.83
CA LEU A 138 7.61 -2.01 -14.16
C LEU A 138 8.28 -3.35 -14.50
N ASP A 139 9.01 -3.95 -13.56
CA ASP A 139 9.67 -5.23 -13.73
C ASP A 139 8.67 -6.37 -13.99
N ALA A 140 7.55 -6.37 -13.28
CA ALA A 140 6.49 -7.35 -13.48
C ALA A 140 5.85 -7.26 -14.87
N PHE A 141 5.63 -6.05 -15.39
CA PHE A 141 5.01 -5.85 -16.71
C PHE A 141 5.98 -6.01 -17.87
N LEU A 142 7.24 -5.53 -17.73
CA LEU A 142 8.21 -5.47 -18.84
C LEU A 142 9.13 -6.69 -18.90
N PHE A 143 9.52 -7.27 -17.75
CA PHE A 143 10.63 -8.23 -17.68
C PHE A 143 10.30 -9.57 -17.02
N ASN A 144 9.04 -9.88 -16.77
CA ASN A 144 8.64 -11.11 -16.07
C ASN A 144 9.24 -11.29 -14.65
N GLY A 145 9.49 -10.18 -13.96
CA GLY A 145 10.34 -10.07 -12.77
C GLY A 145 9.83 -10.71 -11.48
N VAL A 146 8.89 -11.67 -11.53
CA VAL A 146 8.41 -12.39 -10.32
C VAL A 146 9.55 -13.10 -9.59
N SER A 147 10.59 -13.52 -10.28
CA SER A 147 11.79 -14.14 -9.68
C SER A 147 12.59 -13.20 -8.75
N ARG A 148 12.38 -11.89 -8.85
CA ARG A 148 13.06 -10.87 -8.02
C ARG A 148 12.23 -10.41 -6.82
N GLY A 149 11.10 -11.02 -6.57
CA GLY A 149 10.18 -10.66 -5.49
C GLY A 149 10.82 -10.56 -4.11
N LEU A 150 11.82 -11.40 -3.82
CA LEU A 150 12.57 -11.37 -2.58
C LEU A 150 13.32 -10.03 -2.39
N ILE A 151 13.95 -9.49 -3.44
CA ILE A 151 14.67 -8.21 -3.38
C ILE A 151 13.70 -7.08 -3.05
N TYR A 152 12.54 -7.03 -3.72
CA TYR A 152 11.52 -6.01 -3.47
C TYR A 152 10.94 -6.11 -2.06
N SER A 153 10.70 -7.33 -1.57
CA SER A 153 10.22 -7.55 -0.21
C SER A 153 11.21 -7.08 0.85
N VAL A 154 12.51 -7.32 0.65
CA VAL A 154 13.58 -6.82 1.54
C VAL A 154 13.62 -5.29 1.54
N LEU A 155 13.55 -4.65 0.37
CA LEU A 155 13.55 -3.20 0.28
C LEU A 155 12.31 -2.57 0.96
N ILE A 156 11.13 -3.16 0.80
CA ILE A 156 9.92 -2.74 1.53
C ILE A 156 10.12 -2.90 3.04
N LEU A 157 10.69 -4.03 3.49
CA LEU A 157 10.96 -4.26 4.91
C LEU A 157 11.92 -3.21 5.48
N ILE A 158 12.95 -2.81 4.74
CA ILE A 158 13.86 -1.72 5.13
C ILE A 158 13.06 -0.40 5.25
N GLY A 159 12.20 -0.08 4.28
CA GLY A 159 11.36 1.12 4.32
C GLY A 159 10.44 1.17 5.54
N VAL A 160 9.80 0.05 5.87
CA VAL A 160 8.96 -0.11 7.07
C VAL A 160 9.79 -0.01 8.35
N GLY A 161 10.97 -0.64 8.39
CA GLY A 161 11.91 -0.56 9.52
C GLY A 161 12.35 0.88 9.83
N VAL A 162 12.63 1.66 8.79
CA VAL A 162 12.94 3.09 8.93
C VAL A 162 11.74 3.87 9.47
N TYR A 163 10.52 3.57 9.00
CA TYR A 163 9.31 4.16 9.55
C TYR A 163 9.10 3.81 11.02
N ILE A 164 9.28 2.54 11.40
CA ILE A 164 9.22 2.12 12.82
C ILE A 164 10.27 2.88 13.65
N SER A 165 11.47 3.07 13.12
CA SER A 165 12.51 3.87 13.80
C SER A 165 12.11 5.34 14.01
N PHE A 166 11.33 5.91 13.08
CA PHE A 166 10.71 7.22 13.25
C PHE A 166 9.68 7.21 14.39
N LEU A 167 8.80 6.20 14.44
CA LEU A 167 7.82 6.07 15.54
C LEU A 167 8.47 5.93 16.91
N VAL A 168 9.57 5.14 17.01
CA VAL A 168 10.34 5.02 18.25
C VAL A 168 10.91 6.38 18.68
N MET A 169 11.38 7.20 17.74
CA MET A 169 11.90 8.53 18.04
C MET A 169 10.78 9.46 18.53
N VAL A 170 9.59 9.42 17.89
CA VAL A 170 8.38 10.15 18.33
C VAL A 170 7.98 9.73 19.73
N TYR A 171 7.96 8.42 19.99
CA TYR A 171 7.63 7.87 21.31
C TYR A 171 8.61 8.32 22.42
N ARG A 172 9.92 8.34 22.12
CA ARG A 172 10.94 8.81 23.08
C ARG A 172 10.82 10.29 23.41
N LYS A 173 10.35 11.11 22.48
CA LYS A 173 10.16 12.57 22.63
C LYS A 173 8.77 12.97 23.12
N ARG A 174 7.94 12.01 23.57
CA ARG A 174 6.59 12.28 24.04
C ARG A 174 6.57 13.10 25.33
N ALA A 175 5.65 14.06 25.43
CA ALA A 175 5.34 14.75 26.67
C ALA A 175 4.31 13.96 27.52
N LYS A 176 3.40 13.22 26.88
CA LYS A 176 2.37 12.41 27.55
C LYS A 176 2.99 11.19 28.19
N ARG A 177 3.09 11.15 29.53
CA ARG A 177 3.69 10.04 30.29
C ARG A 177 2.79 8.80 30.31
N ILE A 178 1.47 8.98 30.51
CA ILE A 178 0.50 7.87 30.59
C ILE A 178 -0.13 7.70 29.22
N LEU A 179 0.03 6.49 28.66
CA LEU A 179 -0.60 6.11 27.39
C LEU A 179 -2.00 5.57 27.67
N ASP A 180 -2.97 6.05 26.93
CA ASP A 180 -4.30 5.44 26.85
C ASP A 180 -4.26 4.08 26.13
N LEU A 181 -5.32 3.29 26.34
CA LEU A 181 -5.41 1.92 25.80
C LEU A 181 -5.29 1.91 24.25
N GLY A 182 -5.96 2.84 23.58
CA GLY A 182 -5.91 2.93 22.11
C GLY A 182 -4.50 3.18 21.57
N MET A 183 -3.70 4.03 22.24
CA MET A 183 -2.32 4.28 21.84
C MET A 183 -1.44 3.04 22.07
N LYS A 184 -1.64 2.28 23.17
CA LYS A 184 -0.92 1.03 23.39
C LYS A 184 -1.24 -0.01 22.32
N GLN A 185 -2.51 -0.17 21.96
CA GLN A 185 -2.94 -1.06 20.88
C GLN A 185 -2.36 -0.65 19.53
N SER A 186 -2.34 0.65 19.21
CA SER A 186 -1.74 1.16 17.98
C SER A 186 -0.24 0.84 17.90
N MET A 187 0.51 1.03 19.00
CA MET A 187 1.93 0.71 19.03
C MET A 187 2.20 -0.79 18.82
N ILE A 188 1.37 -1.66 19.41
CA ILE A 188 1.44 -3.12 19.20
C ILE A 188 1.13 -3.45 17.72
N ALA A 189 0.08 -2.87 17.14
CA ALA A 189 -0.29 -3.08 15.75
C ALA A 189 0.85 -2.72 14.78
N PHE A 190 1.54 -1.60 15.01
CA PHE A 190 2.71 -1.23 14.20
C PHE A 190 3.89 -2.19 14.32
N THR A 191 4.08 -2.79 15.50
CA THR A 191 5.13 -3.81 15.68
C THR A 191 4.79 -5.10 14.92
N ILE A 192 3.51 -5.46 14.87
CA ILE A 192 3.02 -6.66 14.19
C ILE A 192 3.01 -6.49 12.66
N ILE A 193 2.92 -5.26 12.13
CA ILE A 193 2.83 -5.00 10.68
C ILE A 193 4.02 -5.56 9.88
N GLY A 194 5.17 -5.75 10.52
CA GLY A 194 6.34 -6.40 9.92
C GLY A 194 6.19 -7.91 9.71
N ILE A 195 5.32 -8.58 10.47
CA ILE A 195 5.18 -10.04 10.44
C ILE A 195 4.73 -10.56 9.08
N PRO A 196 3.65 -10.03 8.44
CA PRO A 196 3.23 -10.48 7.11
C PRO A 196 4.31 -10.29 6.05
N ILE A 197 5.12 -9.24 6.15
CA ILE A 197 6.21 -8.96 5.22
C ILE A 197 7.30 -10.03 5.36
N VAL A 198 7.66 -10.38 6.59
CA VAL A 198 8.63 -11.45 6.87
C VAL A 198 8.10 -12.80 6.39
N PHE A 199 6.82 -13.13 6.61
CA PHE A 199 6.20 -14.33 6.06
C PHE A 199 6.24 -14.37 4.52
N GLY A 200 5.99 -13.24 3.86
CA GLY A 200 6.12 -13.10 2.41
C GLY A 200 7.53 -13.42 1.90
N LEU A 201 8.58 -13.06 2.67
CA LEU A 201 9.95 -13.43 2.37
C LEU A 201 10.17 -14.94 2.44
N PHE A 202 9.64 -15.62 3.46
CA PHE A 202 9.75 -17.07 3.62
C PHE A 202 9.06 -17.82 2.47
N ILE A 203 7.87 -17.42 2.10
CA ILE A 203 7.11 -18.04 0.99
C ILE A 203 7.87 -17.87 -0.33
N ASN A 204 8.43 -16.68 -0.58
CA ASN A 204 9.18 -16.40 -1.80
C ASN A 204 10.51 -17.19 -1.86
N SER A 205 11.18 -17.37 -0.73
CA SER A 205 12.43 -18.17 -0.68
C SER A 205 12.19 -19.65 -0.92
N SER A 206 11.08 -20.22 -0.42
CA SER A 206 10.73 -21.62 -0.64
C SER A 206 10.32 -21.94 -2.09
N MET A 207 9.81 -20.96 -2.83
CA MET A 207 9.49 -21.11 -4.26
C MET A 207 10.73 -21.06 -5.18
N ILE A 208 11.85 -20.55 -4.70
CA ILE A 208 13.12 -20.48 -5.46
C ILE A 208 13.94 -21.76 -5.28
N SER A 209 13.69 -22.53 -4.22
CA SER A 209 14.41 -23.75 -3.89
C SER A 209 13.83 -25.03 -4.54
N ASN A 210 12.72 -24.95 -5.23
CA ASN A 210 12.10 -26.00 -6.03
C ASN A 210 12.07 -25.63 -7.52
#